data_eb4fbbb6e9fff709f131ad9d1ce8c5a5
#
_entry.id   eb4fbbb6e9fff709f131ad9d1ce8c5a5
#
_cell.length_a   1.000
_cell.length_b   1.000
_cell.length_c   1.000
_cell.angle_alpha   90.00
_cell.angle_beta   90.00
_cell.angle_gamma   90.00
#
_symmetry.space_group_name_H-M   'P 1'
#
loop_
_entity.id
_entity.type
_entity.pdbx_description
1 polymer ?
#
loop_
_entity_poly.entity_id
_entity_poly.type
_entity_poly.pdbx_seq_one_letter_code
_entity_poly.pdbx_strand_id
1 'polypeptide(L)'
;MPRNFFIQESQLDDFQHLVINSTASSLVVKGCAGSGKSILALWKAKQIQDNKKGSFLFIVKMNSLKQYMHDGISQIGIDETKVETFNRCFYFSKIDGEFIRGDWKKGHFDYILVDEAQDLSIEDIQLLKSKANNVFFYGDSAQQLLPNGARMETIADKLVLPLRELTFNYRLPKKIARVATFINSENDELETRCVNEGVEKPFVFKYNSFEEELDAIITIVKNRKFEDVGIFYRNDKDVERAYNYFRNHNFNVEARFFGGKVDNLNFNSSNPKILNYYNSKGLQFEAVFMPNFSDYGQKSSKNDRNALYVAITRTYQSLYIMYSGILSSFFNDVPTNLYNTSLSQTEEL
;
A
#
# COMPACT_ATOMS: atom_id res chain seq x y z
N MET A 1 6.21 20.10 1.97
CA MET A 1 4.96 20.54 1.27
C MET A 1 3.90 19.48 1.48
N PRO A 2 2.58 19.80 1.55
CA PRO A 2 1.57 18.76 1.61
C PRO A 2 1.72 17.87 0.39
N ARG A 3 1.67 16.56 0.58
CA ARG A 3 1.75 15.58 -0.50
C ARG A 3 0.67 15.88 -1.54
N ASN A 4 1.03 15.99 -2.79
CA ASN A 4 0.06 16.08 -3.86
C ASN A 4 -0.47 14.66 -4.13
N PHE A 5 -1.30 14.16 -3.20
CA PHE A 5 -1.90 12.83 -3.29
C PHE A 5 -2.81 12.70 -4.51
N PHE A 6 -3.38 13.82 -4.92
CA PHE A 6 -4.44 13.85 -5.92
C PHE A 6 -3.93 14.43 -7.24
N ILE A 7 -4.07 13.66 -8.31
CA ILE A 7 -3.84 14.15 -9.68
C ILE A 7 -5.13 14.71 -10.26
N GLN A 8 -5.02 15.78 -11.04
CA GLN A 8 -6.17 16.37 -11.73
C GLN A 8 -6.67 15.43 -12.83
N GLU A 9 -7.96 15.52 -13.16
CA GLU A 9 -8.58 14.71 -14.22
C GLU A 9 -7.86 14.86 -15.56
N SER A 10 -7.34 16.05 -15.87
CA SER A 10 -6.56 16.32 -17.08
C SER A 10 -5.21 15.60 -17.16
N GLN A 11 -4.75 15.02 -16.07
CA GLN A 11 -3.49 14.27 -15.99
C GLN A 11 -3.70 12.75 -16.08
N LEU A 12 -4.95 12.31 -16.16
CA LEU A 12 -5.30 10.89 -16.32
C LEU A 12 -5.01 10.45 -17.77
N ASP A 13 -4.58 9.19 -17.93
CA ASP A 13 -4.44 8.58 -19.24
C ASP A 13 -5.78 8.10 -19.83
N ASP A 14 -5.76 7.66 -21.08
CA ASP A 14 -6.96 7.20 -21.79
C ASP A 14 -7.63 6.01 -21.09
N PHE A 15 -6.88 5.07 -20.52
CA PHE A 15 -7.43 3.92 -19.81
C PHE A 15 -8.09 4.34 -18.49
N GLN A 16 -7.48 5.29 -17.79
CA GLN A 16 -8.01 5.88 -16.57
C GLN A 16 -9.29 6.67 -16.88
N HIS A 17 -9.30 7.44 -17.97
CA HIS A 17 -10.50 8.13 -18.45
C HIS A 17 -11.65 7.16 -18.81
N LEU A 18 -11.35 6.03 -19.44
CA LEU A 18 -12.36 4.98 -19.72
C LEU A 18 -12.98 4.40 -18.45
N VAL A 19 -12.23 4.34 -17.34
CA VAL A 19 -12.75 3.86 -16.07
C VAL A 19 -13.66 4.89 -15.40
N ILE A 20 -13.22 6.14 -15.24
CA ILE A 20 -14.04 7.16 -14.56
C ILE A 20 -15.27 7.56 -15.33
N ASN A 21 -15.19 7.56 -16.67
CA ASN A 21 -16.30 7.90 -17.57
C ASN A 21 -17.16 6.68 -17.94
N SER A 22 -16.89 5.51 -17.34
CA SER A 22 -17.70 4.32 -17.56
C SER A 22 -19.16 4.57 -17.20
N THR A 23 -20.05 4.25 -18.13
CA THR A 23 -21.52 4.29 -17.95
C THR A 23 -22.05 3.06 -17.22
N ALA A 24 -21.21 2.06 -16.95
CA ALA A 24 -21.59 0.87 -16.20
C ALA A 24 -22.11 1.25 -14.81
N SER A 25 -23.24 0.66 -14.42
CA SER A 25 -23.82 0.84 -13.09
C SER A 25 -22.96 0.21 -11.99
N SER A 26 -22.25 -0.85 -12.32
CA SER A 26 -21.30 -1.54 -11.44
C SER A 26 -20.07 -1.98 -12.25
N LEU A 27 -18.89 -2.00 -11.63
CA LEU A 27 -17.63 -2.23 -12.34
C LEU A 27 -16.59 -2.86 -11.42
N VAL A 28 -15.80 -3.76 -11.97
CA VAL A 28 -14.57 -4.26 -11.36
C VAL A 28 -13.37 -3.63 -12.11
N VAL A 29 -12.47 -3.02 -11.37
CA VAL A 29 -11.25 -2.37 -11.90
C VAL A 29 -10.04 -3.08 -11.35
N LYS A 30 -9.34 -3.80 -12.21
CA LYS A 30 -8.06 -4.44 -11.92
C LYS A 30 -6.92 -3.52 -12.38
N GLY A 31 -5.84 -3.46 -11.63
CA GLY A 31 -4.63 -2.74 -12.06
C GLY A 31 -3.44 -3.10 -11.19
N CYS A 32 -2.23 -2.96 -11.71
CA CYS A 32 -1.00 -3.19 -10.94
C CYS A 32 -0.76 -2.11 -9.86
N ALA A 33 0.24 -2.33 -9.02
CA ALA A 33 0.72 -1.30 -8.10
C ALA A 33 0.99 0.01 -8.85
N GLY A 34 0.55 1.15 -8.31
CA GLY A 34 0.82 2.47 -8.92
C GLY A 34 0.02 2.82 -10.18
N SER A 35 -1.00 2.04 -10.55
CA SER A 35 -1.85 2.33 -11.72
C SER A 35 -2.94 3.39 -11.50
N GLY A 36 -3.03 3.98 -10.30
CA GLY A 36 -3.99 5.03 -9.98
C GLY A 36 -5.36 4.55 -9.47
N LYS A 37 -5.55 3.27 -9.16
CA LYS A 37 -6.83 2.69 -8.68
C LYS A 37 -7.53 3.52 -7.61
N SER A 38 -6.81 3.80 -6.51
CA SER A 38 -7.36 4.58 -5.37
C SER A 38 -7.77 5.99 -5.77
N ILE A 39 -7.00 6.62 -6.67
CA ILE A 39 -7.31 7.95 -7.22
C ILE A 39 -8.59 7.88 -8.05
N LEU A 40 -8.73 6.88 -8.93
CA LEU A 40 -9.93 6.72 -9.74
C LEU A 40 -11.17 6.39 -8.90
N ALA A 41 -10.99 5.61 -7.82
CA ALA A 41 -12.06 5.35 -6.87
C ALA A 41 -12.54 6.64 -6.17
N LEU A 42 -11.62 7.53 -5.78
CA LEU A 42 -11.93 8.84 -5.23
C LEU A 42 -12.59 9.75 -6.26
N TRP A 43 -12.11 9.80 -7.50
CA TRP A 43 -12.76 10.54 -8.57
C TRP A 43 -14.20 10.08 -8.81
N LYS A 44 -14.43 8.76 -8.80
CA LYS A 44 -15.79 8.20 -8.93
C LYS A 44 -16.69 8.60 -7.76
N ALA A 45 -16.17 8.55 -6.52
CA ALA A 45 -16.89 9.00 -5.33
C ALA A 45 -17.24 10.50 -5.44
N LYS A 46 -16.28 11.34 -5.88
CA LYS A 46 -16.51 12.76 -6.11
C LYS A 46 -17.59 13.01 -7.16
N GLN A 47 -17.54 12.33 -8.31
CA GLN A 47 -18.58 12.43 -9.33
C GLN A 47 -19.98 12.06 -8.81
N ILE A 48 -20.08 11.04 -7.95
CA ILE A 48 -21.35 10.64 -7.34
C ILE A 48 -21.85 11.76 -6.43
N GLN A 49 -20.98 12.32 -5.60
CA GLN A 49 -21.32 13.41 -4.68
C GLN A 49 -21.71 14.68 -5.40
N ASP A 50 -20.88 15.18 -6.30
CA ASP A 50 -21.06 16.46 -6.99
C ASP A 50 -22.31 16.44 -7.89
N ASN A 51 -22.57 15.32 -8.56
CA ASN A 51 -23.74 15.14 -9.41
C ASN A 51 -25.00 14.71 -8.64
N LYS A 52 -24.94 14.62 -7.30
CA LYS A 52 -26.06 14.23 -6.42
C LYS A 52 -26.73 12.93 -6.86
N LYS A 53 -25.94 11.94 -7.29
CA LYS A 53 -26.45 10.67 -7.85
C LYS A 53 -27.05 9.73 -6.81
N GLY A 54 -26.92 10.03 -5.52
CA GLY A 54 -27.46 9.24 -4.42
C GLY A 54 -26.47 9.09 -3.24
N SER A 55 -26.84 8.25 -2.30
CA SER A 55 -26.03 7.91 -1.14
C SER A 55 -24.86 7.01 -1.54
N PHE A 56 -23.68 7.23 -0.96
CA PHE A 56 -22.56 6.34 -1.20
C PHE A 56 -21.74 6.03 0.07
N LEU A 57 -21.03 4.91 0.04
CA LEU A 57 -20.05 4.52 1.02
C LEU A 57 -18.77 4.12 0.31
N PHE A 58 -17.66 4.77 0.69
CA PHE A 58 -16.33 4.40 0.23
C PHE A 58 -15.64 3.53 1.29
N ILE A 59 -15.29 2.32 0.92
CA ILE A 59 -14.71 1.32 1.83
C ILE A 59 -13.24 1.12 1.50
N VAL A 60 -12.39 1.22 2.53
CA VAL A 60 -10.98 0.84 2.49
C VAL A 60 -10.73 -0.33 3.46
N LYS A 61 -9.71 -1.13 3.21
CA LYS A 61 -9.43 -2.30 4.07
C LYS A 61 -8.70 -1.90 5.36
N MET A 62 -7.74 -0.99 5.29
CA MET A 62 -6.79 -0.68 6.37
C MET A 62 -6.98 0.74 6.93
N ASN A 63 -6.83 0.90 8.26
CA ASN A 63 -6.86 2.22 8.88
C ASN A 63 -5.72 3.13 8.41
N SER A 64 -4.51 2.59 8.18
CA SER A 64 -3.38 3.34 7.64
C SER A 64 -3.71 3.95 6.27
N LEU A 65 -4.39 3.20 5.40
CA LEU A 65 -4.84 3.71 4.12
C LEU A 65 -5.92 4.79 4.28
N LYS A 66 -6.87 4.61 5.20
CA LYS A 66 -7.87 5.65 5.50
C LYS A 66 -7.21 6.94 5.98
N GLN A 67 -6.22 6.87 6.88
CA GLN A 67 -5.46 8.03 7.36
C GLN A 67 -4.66 8.68 6.23
N TYR A 68 -3.99 7.87 5.39
CA TYR A 68 -3.25 8.36 4.24
C TYR A 68 -4.13 9.10 3.23
N MET A 69 -5.34 8.60 2.98
CA MET A 69 -6.29 9.20 2.04
C MET A 69 -7.01 10.44 2.61
N HIS A 70 -6.97 10.64 3.93
CA HIS A 70 -7.71 11.72 4.62
C HIS A 70 -7.47 13.09 3.97
N ASP A 71 -6.21 13.44 3.73
CA ASP A 71 -5.87 14.73 3.14
C ASP A 71 -6.31 14.83 1.68
N GLY A 72 -6.17 13.77 0.90
CA GLY A 72 -6.66 13.71 -0.46
C GLY A 72 -8.19 13.85 -0.54
N ILE A 73 -8.91 13.19 0.37
CA ILE A 73 -10.37 13.27 0.51
C ILE A 73 -10.80 14.70 0.82
N SER A 74 -10.13 15.34 1.77
CA SER A 74 -10.40 16.72 2.17
C SER A 74 -10.09 17.71 1.04
N GLN A 75 -8.96 17.55 0.33
CA GLN A 75 -8.56 18.42 -0.79
C GLN A 75 -9.56 18.42 -1.94
N ILE A 76 -10.19 17.28 -2.23
CA ILE A 76 -11.19 17.17 -3.30
C ILE A 76 -12.63 17.40 -2.81
N GLY A 77 -12.81 17.68 -1.52
CA GLY A 77 -14.10 18.01 -0.93
C GLY A 77 -15.07 16.83 -0.83
N ILE A 78 -14.58 15.60 -0.68
CA ILE A 78 -15.43 14.45 -0.35
C ILE A 78 -15.75 14.50 1.15
N ASP A 79 -17.00 14.22 1.50
CA ASP A 79 -17.46 14.09 2.88
C ASP A 79 -16.78 12.86 3.53
N GLU A 80 -15.90 13.13 4.52
CA GLU A 80 -15.14 12.11 5.22
C GLU A 80 -16.02 11.09 5.95
N THR A 81 -17.23 11.45 6.33
CA THR A 81 -18.19 10.53 6.98
C THR A 81 -18.64 9.41 6.05
N LYS A 82 -18.44 9.58 4.73
CA LYS A 82 -18.71 8.57 3.70
C LYS A 82 -17.58 7.57 3.51
N VAL A 83 -16.40 7.78 4.16
CA VAL A 83 -15.25 6.90 4.04
C VAL A 83 -15.07 6.08 5.31
N GLU A 84 -15.09 4.75 5.19
CA GLU A 84 -14.99 3.87 6.34
C GLU A 84 -14.09 2.66 6.07
N THR A 85 -13.56 2.05 7.13
CA THR A 85 -12.90 0.76 7.00
C THR A 85 -13.91 -0.37 7.00
N PHE A 86 -13.62 -1.45 6.24
CA PHE A 86 -14.53 -2.58 6.11
C PHE A 86 -15.02 -3.11 7.46
N ASN A 87 -14.11 -3.36 8.41
CA ASN A 87 -14.48 -3.90 9.70
C ASN A 87 -15.41 -2.97 10.51
N ARG A 88 -15.25 -1.65 10.39
CA ARG A 88 -16.12 -0.69 11.08
C ARG A 88 -17.54 -0.62 10.51
N CYS A 89 -17.83 -1.34 9.44
CA CYS A 89 -19.17 -1.46 8.88
C CYS A 89 -20.03 -2.53 9.58
N PHE A 90 -19.47 -3.23 10.57
CA PHE A 90 -20.15 -4.33 11.29
C PHE A 90 -20.23 -4.07 12.79
N TYR A 91 -21.17 -4.74 13.42
CA TYR A 91 -21.15 -4.92 14.87
C TYR A 91 -20.09 -5.98 15.23
N PHE A 92 -19.57 -5.90 16.44
CA PHE A 92 -18.66 -6.91 16.99
C PHE A 92 -19.09 -7.25 18.40
N SER A 93 -19.08 -8.53 18.73
CA SER A 93 -19.23 -9.05 20.09
C SER A 93 -17.92 -9.70 20.53
N LYS A 94 -17.65 -9.68 21.82
CA LYS A 94 -16.52 -10.40 22.42
C LYS A 94 -17.06 -11.66 23.09
N ILE A 95 -16.71 -12.84 22.52
CA ILE A 95 -17.10 -14.14 23.04
C ILE A 95 -15.82 -14.93 23.32
N ASP A 96 -15.65 -15.43 24.53
CA ASP A 96 -14.47 -16.19 24.96
C ASP A 96 -13.13 -15.51 24.70
N GLY A 97 -13.11 -14.16 24.76
CA GLY A 97 -11.90 -13.36 24.53
C GLY A 97 -11.69 -12.98 23.06
N GLU A 98 -12.38 -13.57 22.12
CA GLU A 98 -12.28 -13.30 20.69
C GLU A 98 -13.33 -12.31 20.21
N PHE A 99 -12.95 -11.47 19.21
CA PHE A 99 -13.88 -10.55 18.55
C PHE A 99 -14.56 -11.26 17.37
N ILE A 100 -15.85 -11.49 17.52
CA ILE A 100 -16.69 -12.13 16.48
C ILE A 100 -17.43 -11.02 15.73
N ARG A 101 -17.31 -11.07 14.41
CA ARG A 101 -18.01 -10.16 13.50
C ARG A 101 -19.49 -10.53 13.47
N GLY A 102 -20.34 -9.56 13.79
CA GLY A 102 -21.79 -9.65 13.73
C GLY A 102 -22.34 -9.01 12.44
N ASP A 103 -23.55 -8.48 12.54
CA ASP A 103 -24.31 -7.95 11.43
C ASP A 103 -23.77 -6.63 10.86
N TRP A 104 -24.10 -6.39 9.59
CA TRP A 104 -23.89 -5.11 8.91
C TRP A 104 -24.73 -4.01 9.56
N LYS A 105 -24.09 -2.88 9.90
CA LYS A 105 -24.73 -1.78 10.65
C LYS A 105 -24.93 -0.48 9.87
N LYS A 106 -24.53 -0.41 8.60
CA LYS A 106 -24.49 0.84 7.82
C LYS A 106 -25.72 1.10 6.95
N GLY A 107 -26.69 0.17 6.88
CA GLY A 107 -27.86 0.30 6.03
C GLY A 107 -27.59 -0.03 4.56
N HIS A 108 -28.41 0.49 3.65
CA HIS A 108 -28.32 0.28 2.21
C HIS A 108 -27.93 1.58 1.51
N PHE A 109 -27.15 1.49 0.41
CA PHE A 109 -26.62 2.65 -0.32
C PHE A 109 -26.99 2.57 -1.80
N ASP A 110 -27.00 3.72 -2.47
CA ASP A 110 -27.07 3.74 -3.93
C ASP A 110 -25.76 3.27 -4.56
N TYR A 111 -24.62 3.57 -3.91
CA TYR A 111 -23.28 3.20 -4.36
C TYR A 111 -22.41 2.71 -3.21
N ILE A 112 -21.69 1.61 -3.44
CA ILE A 112 -20.54 1.21 -2.60
C ILE A 112 -19.31 1.14 -3.50
N LEU A 113 -18.25 1.87 -3.10
CA LEU A 113 -16.93 1.81 -3.72
C LEU A 113 -15.97 1.13 -2.76
N VAL A 114 -15.18 0.20 -3.25
CA VAL A 114 -14.25 -0.59 -2.43
C VAL A 114 -12.85 -0.51 -3.01
N ASP A 115 -11.92 0.02 -2.25
CA ASP A 115 -10.48 -0.02 -2.59
C ASP A 115 -9.82 -1.24 -1.91
N GLU A 116 -8.80 -1.80 -2.56
CA GLU A 116 -8.12 -3.04 -2.15
C GLU A 116 -9.07 -4.25 -2.02
N ALA A 117 -10.01 -4.36 -2.96
CA ALA A 117 -11.07 -5.38 -2.92
C ALA A 117 -10.54 -6.82 -2.94
N GLN A 118 -9.33 -7.09 -3.47
CA GLN A 118 -8.71 -8.41 -3.48
C GLN A 118 -8.40 -8.97 -2.07
N ASP A 119 -8.47 -8.14 -1.03
CA ASP A 119 -8.31 -8.59 0.36
C ASP A 119 -9.64 -8.97 1.05
N LEU A 120 -10.74 -8.91 0.32
CA LEU A 120 -12.05 -9.36 0.81
C LEU A 120 -12.36 -10.75 0.29
N SER A 121 -13.07 -11.55 1.09
CA SER A 121 -13.57 -12.84 0.65
C SER A 121 -14.71 -12.68 -0.36
N ILE A 122 -15.02 -13.73 -1.11
CA ILE A 122 -16.16 -13.71 -2.05
C ILE A 122 -17.48 -13.48 -1.31
N GLU A 123 -17.64 -14.02 -0.11
CA GLU A 123 -18.82 -13.83 0.73
C GLU A 123 -18.96 -12.35 1.14
N ASP A 124 -17.85 -11.71 1.51
CA ASP A 124 -17.82 -10.27 1.84
C ASP A 124 -18.17 -9.40 0.61
N ILE A 125 -17.65 -9.77 -0.55
CA ILE A 125 -17.94 -9.10 -1.84
C ILE A 125 -19.44 -9.23 -2.19
N GLN A 126 -20.01 -10.42 -2.05
CA GLN A 126 -21.44 -10.68 -2.28
C GLN A 126 -22.31 -9.93 -1.28
N LEU A 127 -21.90 -9.89 -0.01
CA LEU A 127 -22.57 -9.09 1.01
C LEU A 127 -22.58 -7.60 0.61
N LEU A 128 -21.46 -7.02 0.23
CA LEU A 128 -21.40 -5.62 -0.20
C LEU A 128 -22.30 -5.35 -1.41
N LYS A 129 -22.32 -6.28 -2.38
CA LYS A 129 -23.25 -6.19 -3.52
C LYS A 129 -24.71 -6.18 -3.08
N SER A 130 -25.08 -6.93 -2.04
CA SER A 130 -26.46 -6.93 -1.50
C SER A 130 -26.81 -5.66 -0.70
N LYS A 131 -25.82 -4.83 -0.34
CA LYS A 131 -25.99 -3.59 0.45
C LYS A 131 -25.98 -2.34 -0.41
N ALA A 132 -25.88 -2.48 -1.74
CA ALA A 132 -25.94 -1.33 -2.65
C ALA A 132 -26.62 -1.67 -3.98
N ASN A 133 -27.20 -0.64 -4.59
CA ASN A 133 -27.73 -0.73 -5.96
C ASN A 133 -26.59 -0.91 -6.96
N ASN A 134 -25.48 -0.16 -6.77
CA ASN A 134 -24.32 -0.13 -7.65
C ASN A 134 -23.04 -0.37 -6.84
N VAL A 135 -22.09 -1.12 -7.38
CA VAL A 135 -20.81 -1.42 -6.72
C VAL A 135 -19.62 -1.19 -7.65
N PHE A 136 -18.55 -0.62 -7.10
CA PHE A 136 -17.29 -0.42 -7.80
C PHE A 136 -16.16 -1.03 -6.97
N PHE A 137 -15.52 -2.06 -7.49
CA PHE A 137 -14.43 -2.76 -6.81
C PHE A 137 -13.11 -2.43 -7.52
N TYR A 138 -12.16 -1.89 -6.76
CA TYR A 138 -10.82 -1.58 -7.23
C TYR A 138 -9.82 -2.48 -6.52
N GLY A 139 -8.88 -3.08 -7.27
CA GLY A 139 -7.91 -3.98 -6.64
C GLY A 139 -6.80 -4.47 -7.57
N ASP A 140 -5.88 -5.23 -6.97
CA ASP A 140 -4.72 -5.83 -7.61
C ASP A 140 -4.55 -7.27 -7.11
N SER A 141 -4.80 -8.24 -7.98
CA SER A 141 -4.70 -9.67 -7.63
C SER A 141 -3.27 -10.08 -7.21
N ALA A 142 -2.22 -9.41 -7.73
CA ALA A 142 -0.83 -9.66 -7.36
C ALA A 142 -0.47 -9.13 -5.96
N GLN A 143 -1.25 -8.21 -5.40
CA GLN A 143 -1.09 -7.66 -4.06
C GLN A 143 -2.03 -8.27 -3.01
N GLN A 144 -2.63 -9.42 -3.29
CA GLN A 144 -3.46 -10.14 -2.32
C GLN A 144 -2.59 -10.60 -1.14
N LEU A 145 -2.93 -10.14 0.07
CA LEU A 145 -2.22 -10.50 1.30
C LEU A 145 -2.97 -11.53 2.14
N LEU A 146 -4.28 -11.51 2.10
CA LEU A 146 -5.10 -12.39 2.91
C LEU A 146 -5.41 -13.72 2.19
N PRO A 147 -5.25 -14.87 2.86
CA PRO A 147 -5.47 -16.19 2.23
C PRO A 147 -6.88 -16.37 1.65
N ASN A 148 -7.88 -15.76 2.29
CA ASN A 148 -9.28 -15.84 1.89
C ASN A 148 -9.69 -14.70 0.95
N GLY A 149 -8.78 -13.86 0.51
CA GLY A 149 -9.06 -12.79 -0.43
C GLY A 149 -9.43 -13.32 -1.82
N ALA A 150 -10.17 -12.54 -2.59
CA ALA A 150 -10.65 -12.92 -3.90
C ALA A 150 -9.86 -12.19 -5.00
N ARG A 151 -9.45 -12.93 -6.04
CA ARG A 151 -8.86 -12.31 -7.24
C ARG A 151 -9.89 -11.43 -7.94
N MET A 152 -9.45 -10.34 -8.55
CA MET A 152 -10.34 -9.38 -9.22
C MET A 152 -11.15 -10.02 -10.36
N GLU A 153 -10.53 -10.95 -11.08
CA GLU A 153 -11.20 -11.74 -12.12
C GLU A 153 -12.34 -12.59 -11.52
N THR A 154 -12.07 -13.25 -10.40
CA THR A 154 -13.08 -14.07 -9.69
C THR A 154 -14.24 -13.19 -9.18
N ILE A 155 -13.97 -11.97 -8.71
CA ILE A 155 -15.00 -11.00 -8.30
C ILE A 155 -15.90 -10.67 -9.51
N ALA A 156 -15.29 -10.35 -10.65
CA ALA A 156 -16.01 -9.99 -11.87
C ALA A 156 -16.90 -11.14 -12.34
N ASP A 157 -16.36 -12.34 -12.40
CA ASP A 157 -17.07 -13.54 -12.84
C ASP A 157 -18.23 -13.92 -11.91
N LYS A 158 -17.98 -13.94 -10.58
CA LYS A 158 -19.00 -14.32 -9.59
C LYS A 158 -20.17 -13.34 -9.49
N LEU A 159 -19.91 -12.06 -9.72
CA LEU A 159 -20.94 -11.01 -9.69
C LEU A 159 -21.52 -10.69 -11.07
N VAL A 160 -21.00 -11.31 -12.12
CA VAL A 160 -21.35 -11.02 -13.52
C VAL A 160 -21.22 -9.52 -13.81
N LEU A 161 -20.04 -8.95 -13.49
CA LEU A 161 -19.74 -7.54 -13.66
C LEU A 161 -18.67 -7.32 -14.74
N PRO A 162 -18.73 -6.21 -15.46
CA PRO A 162 -17.66 -5.86 -16.40
C PRO A 162 -16.34 -5.66 -15.64
N LEU A 163 -15.24 -6.16 -16.23
CA LEU A 163 -13.87 -5.97 -15.77
C LEU A 163 -13.17 -4.95 -16.67
N ARG A 164 -12.50 -3.98 -16.05
CA ARG A 164 -11.57 -3.06 -16.73
C ARG A 164 -10.18 -3.23 -16.14
N GLU A 165 -9.17 -3.19 -16.99
CA GLU A 165 -7.77 -3.31 -16.58
C GLU A 165 -7.03 -1.99 -16.80
N LEU A 166 -6.27 -1.56 -15.78
CA LEU A 166 -5.32 -0.47 -15.83
C LEU A 166 -3.93 -1.07 -16.04
N THR A 167 -3.35 -0.81 -17.17
CA THR A 167 -2.10 -1.49 -17.61
C THR A 167 -0.86 -0.84 -17.03
N PHE A 168 -0.81 0.50 -16.97
CA PHE A 168 0.41 1.22 -16.66
C PHE A 168 0.60 1.49 -15.17
N ASN A 169 1.87 1.47 -14.75
CA ASN A 169 2.32 1.89 -13.43
C ASN A 169 3.07 3.22 -13.55
N TYR A 170 2.50 4.28 -13.00
CA TYR A 170 3.05 5.65 -13.06
C TYR A 170 3.96 5.98 -11.89
N ARG A 171 3.98 5.15 -10.86
CA ARG A 171 4.66 5.41 -9.60
C ARG A 171 6.03 4.74 -9.51
N LEU A 172 6.03 3.41 -9.63
CA LEU A 172 7.20 2.58 -9.33
C LEU A 172 8.27 2.75 -10.40
N PRO A 173 9.52 3.09 -10.02
CA PRO A 173 10.64 3.11 -10.96
C PRO A 173 10.91 1.72 -11.56
N LYS A 174 11.16 1.63 -12.87
CA LYS A 174 11.50 0.38 -13.57
C LYS A 174 12.67 -0.35 -12.92
N LYS A 175 13.69 0.40 -12.48
CA LYS A 175 14.87 -0.19 -11.82
C LYS A 175 14.53 -0.92 -10.52
N ILE A 176 13.51 -0.45 -9.79
CA ILE A 176 12.99 -1.11 -8.58
C ILE A 176 12.03 -2.24 -8.98
N ALA A 177 11.19 -2.03 -9.99
CA ALA A 177 10.29 -3.05 -10.50
C ALA A 177 11.04 -4.33 -10.93
N ARG A 178 12.21 -4.20 -11.57
CA ARG A 178 13.09 -5.33 -11.91
C ARG A 178 13.43 -6.19 -10.72
N VAL A 179 13.78 -5.60 -9.59
CA VAL A 179 14.05 -6.35 -8.35
C VAL A 179 12.77 -6.98 -7.80
N ALA A 180 11.65 -6.25 -7.82
CA ALA A 180 10.38 -6.74 -7.31
C ALA A 180 9.86 -7.96 -8.10
N THR A 181 10.14 -8.10 -9.40
CA THR A 181 9.70 -9.26 -10.22
C THR A 181 10.34 -10.57 -9.75
N PHE A 182 11.56 -10.57 -9.22
CA PHE A 182 12.20 -11.76 -8.65
C PHE A 182 11.55 -12.21 -7.33
N ILE A 183 10.83 -11.33 -6.68
CA ILE A 183 10.17 -11.60 -5.39
C ILE A 183 8.70 -11.95 -5.60
N ASN A 184 8.08 -11.47 -6.67
CA ASN A 184 6.66 -11.69 -6.93
C ASN A 184 6.36 -13.17 -7.25
N SER A 185 5.47 -13.76 -6.47
CA SER A 185 5.05 -15.16 -6.66
C SER A 185 4.07 -15.36 -7.84
N GLU A 186 3.50 -14.30 -8.36
CA GLU A 186 2.51 -14.33 -9.47
C GLU A 186 3.17 -14.16 -10.85
N ASN A 187 4.51 -14.08 -10.92
CA ASN A 187 5.26 -13.86 -12.15
C ASN A 187 4.76 -12.65 -12.96
N ASP A 188 4.52 -11.54 -12.26
CA ASP A 188 3.99 -10.30 -12.84
C ASP A 188 5.08 -9.58 -13.65
N GLU A 189 4.78 -9.23 -14.90
CA GLU A 189 5.65 -8.42 -15.77
C GLU A 189 5.63 -6.93 -15.37
N LEU A 190 5.81 -6.67 -14.07
CA LEU A 190 5.66 -5.33 -13.49
C LEU A 190 6.54 -4.29 -14.17
N GLU A 191 7.78 -4.66 -14.53
CA GLU A 191 8.72 -3.74 -15.20
C GLU A 191 8.17 -3.19 -16.51
N THR A 192 7.58 -4.04 -17.35
CA THR A 192 7.06 -3.63 -18.66
C THR A 192 5.90 -2.66 -18.56
N ARG A 193 5.21 -2.67 -17.42
CA ARG A 193 4.09 -1.78 -17.12
C ARG A 193 4.53 -0.44 -16.53
N CYS A 194 5.77 -0.32 -16.01
CA CYS A 194 6.26 0.91 -15.41
C CYS A 194 6.59 1.96 -16.47
N VAL A 195 6.08 3.18 -16.29
CA VAL A 195 6.38 4.34 -17.14
C VAL A 195 7.63 5.08 -16.65
N ASN A 196 7.85 5.12 -15.31
CA ASN A 196 8.97 5.81 -14.69
C ASN A 196 10.25 4.97 -14.79
N GLU A 197 11.28 5.45 -15.51
CA GLU A 197 12.58 4.76 -15.59
C GLU A 197 13.32 4.68 -14.25
N GLY A 198 13.15 5.68 -13.40
CA GLY A 198 13.84 5.81 -12.13
C GLY A 198 15.27 6.33 -12.26
N VAL A 199 15.70 7.10 -11.24
CA VAL A 199 17.03 7.72 -11.21
C VAL A 199 18.09 6.67 -10.87
N GLU A 200 17.86 5.87 -9.83
CA GLU A 200 18.85 4.97 -9.24
C GLU A 200 18.33 3.53 -9.10
N LYS A 201 19.28 2.58 -9.04
CA LYS A 201 18.97 1.20 -8.68
C LYS A 201 18.71 1.11 -7.18
N PRO A 202 17.97 0.08 -6.71
CA PRO A 202 17.90 -0.21 -5.28
C PRO A 202 19.29 -0.34 -4.66
N PHE A 203 19.40 0.02 -3.38
CA PHE A 203 20.61 -0.18 -2.60
C PHE A 203 20.44 -1.39 -1.69
N VAL A 204 21.50 -2.20 -1.59
CA VAL A 204 21.55 -3.38 -0.70
C VAL A 204 22.82 -3.27 0.13
N PHE A 205 22.68 -2.89 1.40
CA PHE A 205 23.80 -2.59 2.28
C PHE A 205 23.92 -3.60 3.41
N LYS A 206 25.17 -4.03 3.65
CA LYS A 206 25.53 -4.89 4.79
C LYS A 206 26.12 -4.05 5.91
N TYR A 207 25.63 -4.28 7.13
CA TYR A 207 26.11 -3.67 8.37
C TYR A 207 26.58 -4.74 9.35
N ASN A 208 27.22 -4.35 10.45
CA ASN A 208 27.66 -5.29 11.48
C ASN A 208 26.57 -5.56 12.53
N SER A 209 25.63 -4.61 12.71
CA SER A 209 24.56 -4.73 13.69
C SER A 209 23.27 -4.04 13.21
N PHE A 210 22.17 -4.38 13.87
CA PHE A 210 20.88 -3.73 13.66
C PHE A 210 20.95 -2.23 14.01
N GLU A 211 21.69 -1.86 15.03
CA GLU A 211 21.86 -0.48 15.46
C GLU A 211 22.61 0.35 14.39
N GLU A 212 23.63 -0.22 13.75
CA GLU A 212 24.33 0.43 12.64
C GLU A 212 23.41 0.64 11.43
N GLU A 213 22.48 -0.28 11.17
CA GLU A 213 21.45 -0.07 10.12
C GLU A 213 20.58 1.16 10.43
N LEU A 214 20.18 1.33 11.70
CA LEU A 214 19.33 2.46 12.12
C LEU A 214 20.09 3.79 12.09
N ASP A 215 21.36 3.81 12.47
CA ASP A 215 22.20 5.01 12.36
C ASP A 215 22.43 5.42 10.91
N ALA A 216 22.61 4.44 10.03
CA ALA A 216 22.72 4.68 8.59
C ALA A 216 21.41 5.27 8.02
N ILE A 217 20.23 4.80 8.46
CA ILE A 217 18.95 5.40 8.07
C ILE A 217 18.89 6.87 8.46
N ILE A 218 19.23 7.21 9.71
CA ILE A 218 19.26 8.60 10.18
C ILE A 218 20.13 9.46 9.28
N THR A 219 21.33 8.96 8.96
CA THR A 219 22.34 9.65 8.16
C THR A 219 21.84 9.87 6.72
N ILE A 220 21.37 8.78 6.07
CA ILE A 220 20.87 8.84 4.68
C ILE A 220 19.67 9.78 4.57
N VAL A 221 18.68 9.68 5.47
CA VAL A 221 17.50 10.56 5.45
C VAL A 221 17.89 12.03 5.56
N LYS A 222 18.83 12.37 6.45
CA LYS A 222 19.31 13.74 6.63
C LYS A 222 20.10 14.25 5.43
N ASN A 223 21.04 13.45 4.92
CA ASN A 223 21.92 13.86 3.81
C ASN A 223 21.15 14.01 2.49
N ARG A 224 20.25 13.06 2.21
CA ARG A 224 19.41 13.08 1.01
C ARG A 224 18.20 14.02 1.13
N LYS A 225 17.94 14.55 2.33
CA LYS A 225 16.82 15.44 2.64
C LYS A 225 15.46 14.87 2.24
N PHE A 226 15.28 13.57 2.42
CA PHE A 226 14.02 12.94 2.16
C PHE A 226 12.92 13.48 3.09
N GLU A 227 11.80 13.87 2.51
CA GLU A 227 10.64 14.40 3.25
C GLU A 227 9.54 13.35 3.47
N ASP A 228 9.54 12.27 2.68
CA ASP A 228 8.50 11.26 2.69
C ASP A 228 9.10 9.86 2.77
N VAL A 229 9.31 9.37 4.01
CA VAL A 229 10.07 8.16 4.29
C VAL A 229 9.22 7.09 4.93
N GLY A 230 9.25 5.88 4.35
CA GLY A 230 8.75 4.65 4.95
C GLY A 230 9.90 3.76 5.44
N ILE A 231 9.81 3.25 6.67
CA ILE A 231 10.74 2.28 7.23
C ILE A 231 9.96 1.01 7.55
N PHE A 232 10.26 -0.09 6.85
CA PHE A 232 9.39 -1.26 6.88
C PHE A 232 10.11 -2.49 7.42
N TYR A 233 9.42 -3.17 8.33
CA TYR A 233 9.87 -4.41 8.97
C TYR A 233 8.95 -5.57 8.66
N ARG A 234 9.46 -6.80 8.82
CA ARG A 234 8.66 -8.01 8.64
C ARG A 234 7.58 -8.15 9.72
N ASN A 235 7.83 -7.71 10.94
CA ASN A 235 6.98 -7.91 12.11
C ASN A 235 6.92 -6.69 13.02
N ASP A 236 5.92 -6.65 13.91
CA ASP A 236 5.68 -5.52 14.82
C ASP A 236 6.73 -5.39 15.92
N LYS A 237 7.41 -6.49 16.31
CA LYS A 237 8.45 -6.46 17.35
C LYS A 237 9.66 -5.63 16.89
N ASP A 238 10.04 -5.78 15.62
CA ASP A 238 11.13 -5.00 15.03
C ASP A 238 10.70 -3.52 14.80
N VAL A 239 9.43 -3.28 14.47
CA VAL A 239 8.87 -1.91 14.43
C VAL A 239 9.01 -1.22 15.77
N GLU A 240 8.61 -1.88 16.86
CA GLU A 240 8.70 -1.35 18.23
C GLU A 240 10.15 -1.09 18.65
N ARG A 241 11.06 -2.05 18.36
CA ARG A 241 12.50 -1.92 18.67
C ARG A 241 13.09 -0.71 17.97
N ALA A 242 12.82 -0.55 16.66
CA ALA A 242 13.32 0.58 15.88
C ALA A 242 12.73 1.91 16.34
N TYR A 243 11.42 1.95 16.63
CA TYR A 243 10.75 3.13 17.16
C TYR A 243 11.42 3.64 18.44
N ASN A 244 11.68 2.72 19.40
CA ASN A 244 12.33 3.06 20.66
C ASN A 244 13.77 3.54 20.43
N TYR A 245 14.51 2.91 19.52
CA TYR A 245 15.88 3.33 19.16
C TYR A 245 15.90 4.75 18.62
N PHE A 246 15.12 5.05 17.59
CA PHE A 246 15.06 6.39 16.97
C PHE A 246 14.69 7.48 17.97
N ARG A 247 13.70 7.20 18.83
CA ARG A 247 13.29 8.12 19.89
C ARG A 247 14.41 8.43 20.87
N ASN A 248 15.16 7.42 21.29
CA ASN A 248 16.30 7.57 22.18
C ASN A 248 17.48 8.35 21.56
N HIS A 249 17.55 8.37 20.21
CA HIS A 249 18.56 9.11 19.47
C HIS A 249 18.04 10.44 18.93
N ASN A 250 16.96 10.99 19.49
CA ASN A 250 16.35 12.26 19.10
C ASN A 250 16.01 12.36 17.60
N PHE A 251 15.67 11.23 16.98
CA PHE A 251 15.16 11.20 15.63
C PHE A 251 13.65 10.99 15.67
N ASN A 252 12.91 12.03 15.27
CA ASN A 252 11.45 12.01 15.32
C ASN A 252 10.90 11.06 14.27
N VAL A 253 10.12 10.07 14.71
CA VAL A 253 9.46 9.08 13.87
C VAL A 253 8.04 8.82 14.36
N GLU A 254 7.22 8.30 13.49
CA GLU A 254 5.88 7.82 13.81
C GLU A 254 5.77 6.34 13.47
N ALA A 255 5.20 5.54 14.36
CA ALA A 255 5.12 4.10 14.17
C ALA A 255 3.71 3.56 14.40
N ARG A 256 3.40 2.45 13.73
CA ARG A 256 2.20 1.69 13.97
C ARG A 256 2.55 0.22 14.17
N PHE A 257 2.26 -0.30 15.35
CA PHE A 257 2.43 -1.71 15.71
C PHE A 257 1.36 -2.14 16.73
N PHE A 258 1.12 -3.44 16.84
CA PHE A 258 0.11 -4.00 17.74
C PHE A 258 0.49 -3.75 19.20
N GLY A 259 -0.45 -3.24 19.99
CA GLY A 259 -0.25 -2.92 21.43
C GLY A 259 0.44 -1.58 21.70
N GLY A 260 0.88 -0.87 20.65
CA GLY A 260 1.47 0.47 20.78
C GLY A 260 0.41 1.56 21.02
N LYS A 261 0.77 2.58 21.83
CA LYS A 261 -0.07 3.77 22.02
C LYS A 261 -0.11 4.72 20.81
N VAL A 262 0.72 4.48 19.78
CA VAL A 262 0.87 5.35 18.62
C VAL A 262 0.06 4.76 17.46
N ASP A 263 -1.25 4.99 17.48
CA ASP A 263 -2.17 4.44 16.48
C ASP A 263 -2.39 5.35 15.26
N ASN A 264 -2.06 6.65 15.37
CA ASN A 264 -2.34 7.63 14.35
C ASN A 264 -1.06 8.11 13.67
N LEU A 265 -0.91 7.77 12.40
CA LEU A 265 0.15 8.31 11.56
C LEU A 265 -0.30 9.66 11.00
N ASN A 266 0.54 10.68 11.13
CA ASN A 266 0.33 11.98 10.50
C ASN A 266 1.08 12.03 9.18
N PHE A 267 0.40 11.81 8.07
CA PHE A 267 1.01 11.85 6.73
C PHE A 267 1.31 13.27 6.23
N ASN A 268 0.92 14.31 6.96
CA ASN A 268 1.31 15.71 6.71
C ASN A 268 2.65 16.08 7.35
N SER A 269 3.17 15.24 8.25
CA SER A 269 4.51 15.45 8.82
C SER A 269 5.58 14.79 7.97
N SER A 270 6.78 15.38 7.94
CA SER A 270 7.97 14.78 7.32
C SER A 270 8.63 13.71 8.18
N ASN A 271 8.09 13.41 9.37
CA ASN A 271 8.62 12.34 10.22
C ASN A 271 8.50 10.99 9.49
N PRO A 272 9.57 10.17 9.43
CA PRO A 272 9.50 8.84 8.86
C PRO A 272 8.43 7.97 9.51
N LYS A 273 7.75 7.16 8.70
CA LYS A 273 6.70 6.23 9.13
C LYS A 273 7.25 4.82 9.26
N ILE A 274 7.19 4.26 10.46
CA ILE A 274 7.68 2.91 10.74
C ILE A 274 6.49 1.94 10.80
N LEU A 275 6.53 0.90 9.96
CA LEU A 275 5.41 -0.02 9.77
C LEU A 275 5.91 -1.45 9.56
N ASN A 276 5.05 -2.44 9.79
CA ASN A 276 5.28 -3.75 9.22
C ASN A 276 4.87 -3.80 7.74
N TYR A 277 5.34 -4.81 6.99
CA TYR A 277 5.04 -4.95 5.55
C TYR A 277 3.55 -4.93 5.23
N TYR A 278 2.72 -5.58 6.06
CA TYR A 278 1.26 -5.61 5.88
C TYR A 278 0.62 -4.22 6.00
N ASN A 279 1.05 -3.44 7.00
CA ASN A 279 0.51 -2.11 7.25
C ASN A 279 0.98 -1.06 6.23
N SER A 280 1.98 -1.36 5.40
CA SER A 280 2.45 -0.48 4.32
C SER A 280 1.52 -0.50 3.10
N LYS A 281 0.59 -1.45 3.03
CA LYS A 281 -0.29 -1.61 1.88
C LYS A 281 -1.13 -0.36 1.61
N GLY A 282 -1.24 0.00 0.33
CA GLY A 282 -1.94 1.20 -0.12
C GLY A 282 -1.16 2.51 0.07
N LEU A 283 -0.12 2.53 0.90
CA LEU A 283 0.72 3.72 1.12
C LEU A 283 1.74 3.89 0.00
N GLN A 284 2.39 5.07 -0.03
CA GLN A 284 3.49 5.36 -0.94
C GLN A 284 4.44 6.39 -0.31
N PHE A 285 5.73 6.28 -0.65
CA PHE A 285 6.80 7.06 -0.04
C PHE A 285 7.86 7.43 -1.07
N GLU A 286 8.54 8.54 -0.87
CA GLU A 286 9.70 8.96 -1.67
C GLU A 286 10.82 7.94 -1.53
N ALA A 287 11.18 7.61 -0.29
CA ALA A 287 12.17 6.61 0.02
C ALA A 287 11.61 5.53 0.95
N VAL A 288 11.93 4.29 0.64
CA VAL A 288 11.59 3.12 1.47
C VAL A 288 12.88 2.48 1.96
N PHE A 289 12.97 2.31 3.28
CA PHE A 289 14.03 1.56 3.96
C PHE A 289 13.46 0.23 4.46
N MET A 290 14.19 -0.84 4.23
CA MET A 290 13.86 -2.20 4.69
C MET A 290 15.03 -2.77 5.50
N PRO A 291 15.18 -2.31 6.75
CA PRO A 291 16.24 -2.80 7.63
C PRO A 291 15.89 -4.18 8.20
N ASN A 292 16.89 -4.80 8.85
CA ASN A 292 16.77 -6.15 9.41
C ASN A 292 16.35 -7.20 8.36
N PHE A 293 16.80 -7.01 7.11
CA PHE A 293 16.47 -7.87 5.99
C PHE A 293 17.38 -9.11 5.95
N SER A 294 17.48 -9.78 7.10
CA SER A 294 18.33 -10.94 7.31
C SER A 294 17.53 -12.24 7.34
N ASP A 295 18.18 -13.36 7.01
CA ASP A 295 17.59 -14.69 7.12
C ASP A 295 17.76 -15.21 8.56
N TYR A 296 16.63 -15.46 9.22
CA TYR A 296 16.58 -15.99 10.59
C TYR A 296 16.23 -17.48 10.63
N GLY A 297 16.40 -18.19 9.51
CA GLY A 297 16.10 -19.63 9.44
C GLY A 297 14.60 -19.99 9.48
N GLN A 298 13.72 -19.01 9.38
CA GLN A 298 12.29 -19.25 9.30
C GLN A 298 11.89 -19.60 7.86
N LYS A 299 11.07 -20.63 7.69
CA LYS A 299 10.49 -20.95 6.38
C LYS A 299 9.64 -19.77 5.89
N SER A 300 9.96 -19.26 4.72
CA SER A 300 9.17 -18.21 4.06
C SER A 300 7.89 -18.80 3.48
N SER A 301 6.76 -18.18 3.77
CA SER A 301 5.47 -18.52 3.18
C SER A 301 5.20 -17.72 1.91
N LYS A 302 4.21 -18.14 1.09
CA LYS A 302 3.71 -17.34 -0.04
C LYS A 302 3.25 -15.95 0.44
N ASN A 303 2.60 -15.88 1.60
CA ASN A 303 2.13 -14.63 2.18
C ASN A 303 3.28 -13.68 2.55
N ASP A 304 4.41 -14.21 3.05
CA ASP A 304 5.60 -13.40 3.32
C ASP A 304 6.18 -12.80 2.03
N ARG A 305 6.21 -13.55 0.93
CA ARG A 305 6.64 -13.05 -0.38
C ARG A 305 5.72 -11.95 -0.88
N ASN A 306 4.42 -12.14 -0.78
CA ASN A 306 3.45 -11.13 -1.20
C ASN A 306 3.54 -9.87 -0.34
N ALA A 307 3.71 -10.00 0.99
CA ALA A 307 3.90 -8.86 1.88
C ALA A 307 5.19 -8.08 1.54
N LEU A 308 6.28 -8.80 1.26
CA LEU A 308 7.55 -8.21 0.82
C LEU A 308 7.40 -7.50 -0.52
N TYR A 309 6.75 -8.12 -1.51
CA TYR A 309 6.44 -7.51 -2.80
C TYR A 309 5.63 -6.22 -2.63
N VAL A 310 4.59 -6.25 -1.79
CA VAL A 310 3.82 -5.07 -1.44
C VAL A 310 4.73 -3.98 -0.88
N ALA A 311 5.59 -4.29 0.09
CA ALA A 311 6.47 -3.32 0.74
C ALA A 311 7.47 -2.68 -0.25
N ILE A 312 8.13 -3.48 -1.09
CA ILE A 312 9.09 -2.99 -2.10
C ILE A 312 8.40 -2.04 -3.10
N THR A 313 7.16 -2.32 -3.46
CA THR A 313 6.41 -1.51 -4.43
C THR A 313 5.81 -0.22 -3.84
N ARG A 314 6.14 0.14 -2.60
CA ARG A 314 5.62 1.35 -1.93
C ARG A 314 6.42 2.62 -2.22
N THR A 315 7.59 2.52 -2.82
CA THR A 315 8.39 3.69 -3.15
C THR A 315 8.09 4.23 -4.55
N TYR A 316 8.24 5.55 -4.71
CA TYR A 316 8.20 6.19 -6.02
C TYR A 316 9.56 6.75 -6.47
N GLN A 317 10.63 6.62 -5.63
CA GLN A 317 11.96 7.10 -5.98
C GLN A 317 13.07 6.13 -5.55
N SER A 318 13.28 5.87 -4.25
CA SER A 318 14.46 5.18 -3.72
C SER A 318 14.10 3.99 -2.84
N LEU A 319 14.84 2.89 -2.98
CA LEU A 319 14.69 1.67 -2.16
C LEU A 319 16.02 1.31 -1.53
N TYR A 320 16.04 1.16 -0.20
CA TYR A 320 17.18 0.73 0.59
C TYR A 320 16.86 -0.57 1.32
N ILE A 321 17.60 -1.64 1.03
CA ILE A 321 17.54 -2.92 1.71
C ILE A 321 18.77 -3.01 2.58
N MET A 322 18.59 -3.22 3.88
CA MET A 322 19.67 -3.21 4.86
C MET A 322 19.65 -4.47 5.70
N TYR A 323 20.82 -5.06 5.94
CA TYR A 323 20.92 -6.30 6.68
C TYR A 323 22.22 -6.37 7.50
N SER A 324 22.13 -7.06 8.63
CA SER A 324 23.26 -7.42 9.48
C SER A 324 23.24 -8.94 9.67
N GLY A 325 24.20 -9.66 9.09
CA GLY A 325 24.22 -11.12 9.09
C GLY A 325 24.16 -11.71 7.69
N ILE A 326 23.25 -12.65 7.46
CA ILE A 326 23.03 -13.30 6.15
C ILE A 326 21.85 -12.61 5.46
N LEU A 327 22.08 -12.16 4.24
CA LEU A 327 20.99 -11.58 3.42
C LEU A 327 19.84 -12.57 3.27
N SER A 328 18.62 -12.09 3.37
CA SER A 328 17.43 -12.93 3.27
C SER A 328 17.38 -13.74 1.97
N SER A 329 17.02 -15.02 2.09
CA SER A 329 16.85 -15.96 0.98
C SER A 329 15.83 -15.49 -0.09
N PHE A 330 14.98 -14.55 0.22
CA PHE A 330 14.13 -13.89 -0.76
C PHE A 330 14.92 -13.16 -1.87
N PHE A 331 16.19 -12.83 -1.59
CA PHE A 331 17.07 -12.12 -2.51
C PHE A 331 18.04 -13.02 -3.30
N ASN A 332 18.04 -14.35 -3.04
CA ASN A 332 18.99 -15.28 -3.67
C ASN A 332 18.94 -15.28 -5.21
N ASP A 333 17.74 -15.08 -5.76
CA ASP A 333 17.53 -15.11 -7.22
C ASP A 333 17.67 -13.71 -7.86
N VAL A 334 17.90 -12.65 -7.07
CA VAL A 334 18.05 -11.28 -7.59
C VAL A 334 19.47 -11.07 -8.11
N PRO A 335 19.66 -10.83 -9.42
CA PRO A 335 20.98 -10.57 -9.99
C PRO A 335 21.66 -9.35 -9.37
N THR A 336 22.97 -9.48 -9.03
CA THR A 336 23.74 -8.42 -8.34
C THR A 336 23.90 -7.15 -9.16
N ASN A 337 23.76 -7.21 -10.49
CA ASN A 337 23.79 -6.05 -11.35
C ASN A 337 22.50 -5.21 -11.32
N LEU A 338 21.46 -5.65 -10.61
CA LEU A 338 20.20 -4.91 -10.46
C LEU A 338 20.16 -3.97 -9.27
N TYR A 339 21.14 -4.00 -8.38
CA TYR A 339 21.22 -3.15 -7.21
C TYR A 339 22.64 -2.63 -6.96
N ASN A 340 22.77 -1.60 -6.13
CA ASN A 340 24.02 -1.00 -5.70
C ASN A 340 24.38 -1.53 -4.30
N THR A 341 25.68 -1.75 -4.04
CA THR A 341 26.20 -2.18 -2.72
C THR A 341 26.99 -1.10 -1.99
N SER A 342 27.15 0.07 -2.61
CA SER A 342 27.80 1.26 -2.05
C SER A 342 27.09 2.53 -2.53
N LEU A 343 27.15 3.58 -1.73
CA LEU A 343 26.81 4.94 -2.18
C LEU A 343 27.95 5.49 -3.05
N SER A 344 27.65 6.39 -3.97
CA SER A 344 28.68 7.14 -4.67
C SER A 344 29.37 8.13 -3.69
N GLN A 345 30.63 8.47 -3.95
CA GLN A 345 31.40 9.40 -3.06
C GLN A 345 30.72 10.77 -2.86
N THR A 346 29.87 11.19 -3.77
CA THR A 346 29.03 12.40 -3.65
C THR A 346 27.83 12.24 -2.73
N GLU A 347 27.50 11.04 -2.31
CA GLU A 347 26.36 10.71 -1.45
C GLU A 347 26.75 10.38 -0.01
N GLU A 348 28.07 10.22 0.25
CA GLU A 348 28.63 9.96 1.59
C GLU A 348 28.89 11.26 2.39
N LEU A 349 28.78 12.42 1.76
CA LEU A 349 28.95 13.75 2.34
C LEU A 349 27.61 14.45 2.56
#